data_23568a3e57d0435ac9e641b7f05fdf15
#
_entry.id   23568a3e57d0435ac9e641b7f05fdf15
#
_cell.length_a   1.000
_cell.length_b   1.000
_cell.length_c   1.000
_cell.angle_alpha   90.00
_cell.angle_beta   90.00
_cell.angle_gamma   90.00
#
_symmetry.space_group_name_H-M   'P 1'
#
loop_
_entity.id
_entity.type
_entity.pdbx_description
1 polymer ?
#
loop_
_entity_poly.entity_id
_entity_poly.type
_entity_poly.pdbx_seq_one_letter_code
_entity_poly.pdbx_strand_id
1 'polypeptide(L)'
;MVSRIEDKNGTVIFESAPKTEDVLSEEAAYVTVSLMKGVTEYGSGARLRHAGLEEENYIYKNIVTGYPYVFENPIAGKTGTTQNQSDGWFMGMVPNLVTGVWVGGEDRSIHFDKIGFGQGATMALPIWGQFMKNAYLSPELGVSSEDFIEPENLSINLDCEKYAEQIFSENEDEDLDSLG
;
A
#
# COMPACT_ATOMS: atom_id res chain seq x y z
N MET A 1 16.62 13.87 17.23
CA MET A 1 16.15 13.31 18.54
C MET A 1 17.19 12.30 18.97
N VAL A 2 17.64 12.31 20.23
CA VAL A 2 18.61 11.32 20.74
C VAL A 2 17.82 10.15 21.28
N SER A 3 18.05 8.95 20.75
CA SER A 3 17.37 7.73 21.20
C SER A 3 18.10 7.01 22.33
N ARG A 4 19.44 7.10 22.35
CA ARG A 4 20.27 6.42 23.33
C ARG A 4 21.60 7.16 23.53
N ILE A 5 22.09 7.20 24.78
CA ILE A 5 23.40 7.72 25.14
C ILE A 5 24.10 6.65 25.99
N GLU A 6 25.32 6.32 25.61
CA GLU A 6 26.17 5.39 26.34
C GLU A 6 27.46 6.08 26.82
N ASP A 7 28.02 5.61 27.92
CA ASP A 7 29.36 6.00 28.32
C ASP A 7 30.43 5.23 27.51
N LYS A 8 31.69 5.56 27.75
CA LYS A 8 32.84 4.93 27.08
C LYS A 8 32.98 3.41 27.33
N ASN A 9 32.26 2.87 28.29
CA ASN A 9 32.28 1.47 28.67
C ASN A 9 31.06 0.71 28.17
N GLY A 10 30.15 1.38 27.41
CA GLY A 10 28.90 0.83 26.89
C GLY A 10 27.74 0.86 27.90
N THR A 11 27.90 1.55 29.05
CA THR A 11 26.81 1.68 30.02
C THR A 11 25.78 2.68 29.48
N VAL A 12 24.52 2.26 29.41
CA VAL A 12 23.42 3.12 28.97
C VAL A 12 23.16 4.19 30.03
N ILE A 13 23.40 5.46 29.69
CA ILE A 13 23.14 6.62 30.55
C ILE A 13 21.70 7.14 30.35
N PHE A 14 21.23 7.05 29.09
CA PHE A 14 19.91 7.51 28.71
C PHE A 14 19.37 6.63 27.56
N GLU A 15 18.11 6.25 27.67
CA GLU A 15 17.36 5.60 26.60
C GLU A 15 15.96 6.23 26.53
N SER A 16 15.59 6.73 25.35
CA SER A 16 14.27 7.30 25.13
C SER A 16 13.27 6.18 24.87
N ALA A 17 12.32 5.99 25.78
CA ALA A 17 11.15 5.18 25.49
C ALA A 17 10.18 6.01 24.62
N PRO A 18 9.86 5.57 23.40
CA PRO A 18 8.86 6.26 22.60
C PRO A 18 7.51 6.22 23.31
N LYS A 19 6.89 7.39 23.46
CA LYS A 19 5.51 7.47 23.92
C LYS A 19 4.62 7.26 22.72
N THR A 20 3.92 6.13 22.67
CA THR A 20 2.96 5.81 21.61
C THR A 20 1.55 6.13 22.08
N GLU A 21 0.73 6.66 21.19
CA GLU A 21 -0.70 6.90 21.40
C GLU A 21 -1.43 6.31 20.20
N ASP A 22 -2.53 5.59 20.44
CA ASP A 22 -3.41 5.10 19.39
C ASP A 22 -4.23 6.27 18.83
N VAL A 23 -4.08 6.54 17.54
CA VAL A 23 -4.76 7.67 16.86
C VAL A 23 -5.84 7.22 15.89
N LEU A 24 -5.88 5.93 15.55
CA LEU A 24 -6.91 5.30 14.71
C LEU A 24 -7.48 4.09 15.45
N SER A 25 -8.78 3.85 15.28
CA SER A 25 -9.36 2.57 15.69
C SER A 25 -8.85 1.43 14.82
N GLU A 26 -8.84 0.21 15.35
CA GLU A 26 -8.45 -1.00 14.58
C GLU A 26 -9.31 -1.15 13.33
N GLU A 27 -10.62 -0.88 13.42
CA GLU A 27 -11.53 -0.91 12.29
C GLU A 27 -11.15 0.10 11.21
N ALA A 28 -10.93 1.38 11.56
CA ALA A 28 -10.54 2.40 10.59
C ALA A 28 -9.20 2.08 9.92
N ALA A 29 -8.26 1.53 10.66
CA ALA A 29 -6.97 1.08 10.13
C ALA A 29 -7.16 -0.09 9.15
N TYR A 30 -7.92 -1.11 9.54
CA TYR A 30 -8.17 -2.30 8.71
C TYR A 30 -8.94 -1.96 7.43
N VAL A 31 -10.00 -1.14 7.52
CA VAL A 31 -10.76 -0.67 6.35
C VAL A 31 -9.85 0.08 5.38
N THR A 32 -8.98 0.95 5.89
CA THR A 32 -8.02 1.67 5.06
C THR A 32 -7.06 0.71 4.35
N VAL A 33 -6.51 -0.26 5.07
CA VAL A 33 -5.61 -1.29 4.50
C VAL A 33 -6.35 -2.13 3.46
N SER A 34 -7.61 -2.51 3.70
CA SER A 34 -8.43 -3.26 2.76
C SER A 34 -8.64 -2.49 1.45
N LEU A 35 -8.94 -1.19 1.51
CA LEU A 35 -9.01 -0.34 0.32
C LEU A 35 -7.66 -0.27 -0.42
N MET A 36 -6.55 -0.24 0.33
CA MET A 36 -5.21 -0.21 -0.25
C MET A 36 -4.79 -1.56 -0.86
N LYS A 37 -5.35 -2.70 -0.40
CA LYS A 37 -5.19 -4.01 -1.07
C LYS A 37 -5.76 -3.96 -2.48
N GLY A 38 -6.92 -3.36 -2.67
CA GLY A 38 -7.55 -3.17 -3.98
C GLY A 38 -6.64 -2.45 -5.00
N VAL A 39 -5.74 -1.57 -4.55
CA VAL A 39 -4.76 -0.92 -5.44
C VAL A 39 -3.82 -1.93 -6.09
N THR A 40 -3.43 -2.98 -5.38
CA THR A 40 -2.52 -4.02 -5.91
C THR A 40 -3.25 -5.18 -6.57
N GLU A 41 -4.54 -5.37 -6.31
CA GLU A 41 -5.35 -6.43 -6.89
C GLU A 41 -5.89 -6.06 -8.28
N TYR A 42 -6.47 -4.88 -8.40
CA TYR A 42 -7.12 -4.41 -9.65
C TYR A 42 -6.86 -2.93 -9.98
N GLY A 43 -6.13 -2.22 -9.12
CA GLY A 43 -5.82 -0.81 -9.30
C GLY A 43 -4.45 -0.54 -9.95
N SER A 44 -3.88 0.64 -9.66
CA SER A 44 -2.63 1.11 -10.26
C SER A 44 -1.38 0.29 -9.88
N GLY A 45 -1.47 -0.56 -8.86
CA GLY A 45 -0.44 -1.50 -8.41
C GLY A 45 -0.62 -2.93 -8.92
N ALA A 46 -1.66 -3.23 -9.70
CA ALA A 46 -1.99 -4.59 -10.17
C ALA A 46 -0.86 -5.25 -10.97
N ARG A 47 0.07 -4.47 -11.49
CA ARG A 47 1.29 -4.96 -12.16
C ARG A 47 2.18 -5.84 -11.29
N LEU A 48 2.05 -5.76 -9.98
CA LEU A 48 2.73 -6.66 -9.03
C LEU A 48 2.18 -8.10 -9.11
N ARG A 49 0.93 -8.27 -9.56
CA ARG A 49 0.21 -9.54 -9.67
C ARG A 49 0.37 -10.21 -11.02
N HIS A 50 0.55 -9.42 -12.08
CA HIS A 50 0.53 -9.90 -13.46
C HIS A 50 1.90 -9.86 -14.09
N ALA A 51 2.28 -10.94 -14.78
CA ALA A 51 3.51 -11.02 -15.55
C ALA A 51 3.51 -10.12 -16.81
N GLY A 52 2.41 -9.45 -17.10
CA GLY A 52 2.27 -8.52 -18.22
C GLY A 52 2.22 -9.17 -19.60
N LEU A 53 2.30 -10.50 -19.68
CA LEU A 53 2.39 -11.25 -20.94
C LEU A 53 1.04 -11.65 -21.52
N GLU A 54 -0.03 -11.63 -20.69
CA GLU A 54 -1.35 -12.16 -21.07
C GLU A 54 -2.39 -11.06 -21.35
N GLU A 55 -2.06 -9.79 -21.15
CA GLU A 55 -3.03 -8.71 -21.40
C GLU A 55 -3.03 -8.25 -22.85
N GLU A 56 -4.23 -8.15 -23.42
CA GLU A 56 -4.48 -7.58 -24.76
C GLU A 56 -4.21 -6.07 -24.82
N ASN A 57 -4.09 -5.39 -23.67
CA ASN A 57 -3.85 -3.97 -23.61
C ASN A 57 -2.43 -3.62 -24.05
N TYR A 58 -2.32 -2.87 -25.14
CA TYR A 58 -1.04 -2.41 -25.71
C TYR A 58 -0.10 -1.74 -24.71
N ILE A 59 -0.62 -0.95 -23.77
CA ILE A 59 0.18 -0.26 -22.76
C ILE A 59 0.80 -1.29 -21.79
N TYR A 60 0.03 -2.24 -21.31
CA TYR A 60 0.54 -3.28 -20.43
C TYR A 60 1.52 -4.21 -21.14
N LYS A 61 1.22 -4.58 -22.38
CA LYS A 61 2.05 -5.49 -23.15
C LYS A 61 3.41 -4.90 -23.57
N ASN A 62 3.48 -3.61 -23.85
CA ASN A 62 4.68 -2.99 -24.44
C ASN A 62 5.44 -2.05 -23.51
N ILE A 63 4.80 -1.49 -22.49
CA ILE A 63 5.43 -0.54 -21.54
C ILE A 63 5.73 -1.23 -20.20
N VAL A 64 4.97 -2.27 -19.86
CA VAL A 64 5.01 -2.94 -18.57
C VAL A 64 5.54 -4.36 -18.66
N THR A 65 6.03 -4.75 -19.83
CA THR A 65 6.70 -6.03 -20.01
C THR A 65 7.90 -6.16 -19.08
N GLY A 66 7.91 -7.21 -18.30
CA GLY A 66 9.05 -7.51 -17.45
C GLY A 66 8.82 -7.34 -15.94
N TYR A 67 7.57 -7.29 -15.50
CA TYR A 67 7.26 -7.43 -14.08
C TYR A 67 7.29 -8.92 -13.67
N PRO A 68 8.45 -9.45 -13.24
CA PRO A 68 8.61 -10.88 -12.98
C PRO A 68 8.21 -11.24 -11.55
N TYR A 69 7.33 -10.44 -10.93
CA TYR A 69 7.10 -10.59 -9.50
C TYR A 69 5.99 -11.57 -9.20
N VAL A 70 4.83 -11.44 -9.85
CA VAL A 70 3.64 -12.29 -9.71
C VAL A 70 3.38 -12.62 -8.24
N PHE A 71 3.28 -11.59 -7.40
CA PHE A 71 2.99 -11.79 -5.98
C PHE A 71 1.56 -12.28 -5.80
N GLU A 72 1.40 -13.34 -5.03
CA GLU A 72 0.10 -13.93 -4.68
C GLU A 72 -0.38 -13.51 -3.29
N ASN A 73 0.54 -13.18 -2.40
CA ASN A 73 0.23 -12.78 -1.03
C ASN A 73 -0.45 -11.41 -0.97
N PRO A 74 -1.25 -11.13 0.07
CA PRO A 74 -1.85 -9.82 0.30
C PRO A 74 -0.81 -8.71 0.41
N ILE A 75 -1.01 -7.64 -0.36
CA ILE A 75 -0.18 -6.44 -0.35
C ILE A 75 -1.10 -5.24 -0.40
N ALA A 76 -0.99 -4.34 0.56
CA ALA A 76 -1.65 -3.04 0.51
C ALA A 76 -0.66 -1.98 0.00
N GLY A 77 -1.13 -0.99 -0.74
CA GLY A 77 -0.22 0.03 -1.23
C GLY A 77 -0.90 1.17 -1.99
N LYS A 78 -0.10 2.16 -2.38
CA LYS A 78 -0.55 3.30 -3.18
C LYS A 78 0.57 3.84 -4.06
N THR A 79 0.24 4.08 -5.32
CA THR A 79 1.09 4.82 -6.24
C THR A 79 0.92 6.33 -6.07
N GLY A 80 1.97 7.09 -6.29
CA GLY A 80 1.94 8.54 -6.36
C GLY A 80 2.64 9.03 -7.63
N THR A 81 2.11 10.10 -8.22
CA THR A 81 2.70 10.77 -9.38
C THR A 81 2.44 12.26 -9.24
N THR A 82 3.48 13.07 -9.30
CA THR A 82 3.33 14.54 -9.27
C THR A 82 3.01 15.09 -10.66
N GLN A 83 2.59 16.36 -10.70
CA GLN A 83 2.38 17.08 -11.96
C GLN A 83 3.65 17.06 -12.80
N ASN A 84 3.49 16.99 -14.11
CA ASN A 84 4.57 16.85 -15.10
C ASN A 84 5.41 15.58 -14.94
N GLN A 85 4.96 14.59 -14.19
CA GLN A 85 5.68 13.32 -14.01
C GLN A 85 7.13 13.50 -13.53
N SER A 86 7.36 14.49 -12.65
CA SER A 86 8.69 14.76 -12.08
C SER A 86 9.05 13.81 -10.94
N ASP A 87 8.05 13.30 -10.23
CA ASP A 87 8.23 12.36 -9.12
C ASP A 87 7.27 11.19 -9.22
N GLY A 88 7.78 10.01 -9.01
CA GLY A 88 7.01 8.79 -8.88
C GLY A 88 7.22 8.16 -7.51
N TRP A 89 6.12 7.77 -6.86
CA TRP A 89 6.11 7.11 -5.56
C TRP A 89 5.39 5.77 -5.62
N PHE A 90 5.84 4.85 -4.82
CA PHE A 90 5.04 3.73 -4.39
C PHE A 90 5.30 3.46 -2.91
N MET A 91 4.21 3.49 -2.12
CA MET A 91 4.21 3.03 -0.74
C MET A 91 3.50 1.69 -0.70
N GLY A 92 4.14 0.69 -0.14
CA GLY A 92 3.57 -0.65 -0.02
C GLY A 92 3.81 -1.23 1.36
N MET A 93 2.90 -2.08 1.81
CA MET A 93 2.96 -2.72 3.10
C MET A 93 2.43 -4.16 3.06
N VAL A 94 3.01 -4.96 3.93
CA VAL A 94 2.55 -6.27 4.36
C VAL A 94 2.44 -6.24 5.89
N PRO A 95 1.85 -7.23 6.56
CA PRO A 95 1.53 -7.12 7.99
C PRO A 95 2.66 -6.63 8.91
N ASN A 96 3.91 -6.96 8.62
CA ASN A 96 5.04 -6.63 9.47
C ASN A 96 6.12 -5.75 8.80
N LEU A 97 5.86 -5.23 7.59
CA LEU A 97 6.81 -4.38 6.89
C LEU A 97 6.10 -3.29 6.08
N VAL A 98 6.50 -2.04 6.27
CA VAL A 98 6.10 -0.89 5.44
C VAL A 98 7.33 -0.36 4.73
N THR A 99 7.25 -0.21 3.42
CA THR A 99 8.35 0.31 2.61
C THR A 99 7.86 1.31 1.58
N GLY A 100 8.71 2.27 1.25
CA GLY A 100 8.42 3.28 0.25
C GLY A 100 9.56 3.43 -0.75
N VAL A 101 9.20 3.70 -1.99
CA VAL A 101 10.15 4.03 -3.06
C VAL A 101 9.76 5.36 -3.67
N TRP A 102 10.75 6.23 -3.80
CA TRP A 102 10.68 7.48 -4.54
C TRP A 102 11.66 7.47 -5.69
N VAL A 103 11.21 7.96 -6.83
CA VAL A 103 12.03 8.19 -8.02
C VAL A 103 11.74 9.60 -8.52
N GLY A 104 12.77 10.42 -8.61
CA GLY A 104 12.64 11.80 -9.07
C GLY A 104 13.99 12.48 -9.21
N GLY A 105 13.99 13.70 -9.72
CA GLY A 105 15.16 14.57 -9.79
C GLY A 105 15.17 15.61 -8.67
N GLU A 106 16.32 16.24 -8.43
CA GLU A 106 16.43 17.36 -7.48
C GLU A 106 15.59 18.57 -7.90
N ASP A 107 15.42 18.76 -9.22
CA ASP A 107 14.62 19.82 -9.78
C ASP A 107 13.44 19.26 -10.57
N ARG A 108 12.26 19.85 -10.40
CA ARG A 108 11.03 19.44 -11.10
C ARG A 108 11.04 19.69 -12.60
N SER A 109 12.00 20.42 -13.13
CA SER A 109 12.24 20.52 -14.57
C SER A 109 12.75 19.21 -15.18
N ILE A 110 13.27 18.31 -14.32
CA ILE A 110 13.65 16.95 -14.71
C ILE A 110 12.39 16.07 -14.62
N HIS A 111 11.81 15.77 -15.75
CA HIS A 111 10.57 15.00 -15.82
C HIS A 111 10.47 14.18 -17.11
N PHE A 112 9.55 13.26 -17.14
CA PHE A 112 9.21 12.52 -18.36
C PHE A 112 8.14 13.25 -19.16
N ASP A 113 8.27 13.28 -20.48
CA ASP A 113 7.31 13.92 -21.37
C ASP A 113 5.93 13.23 -21.36
N LYS A 114 5.90 11.95 -21.03
CA LYS A 114 4.68 11.13 -21.07
C LYS A 114 4.43 10.44 -19.74
N ILE A 115 3.17 10.47 -19.28
CA ILE A 115 2.73 9.82 -18.06
C ILE A 115 3.03 8.31 -18.04
N GLY A 116 2.98 7.64 -19.19
CA GLY A 116 3.26 6.21 -19.30
C GLY A 116 4.67 5.81 -18.83
N PHE A 117 5.64 6.72 -18.90
CA PHE A 117 7.00 6.51 -18.40
C PHE A 117 7.21 7.10 -17.01
N GLY A 118 6.58 8.24 -16.72
CA GLY A 118 6.83 9.02 -15.50
C GLY A 118 5.83 8.80 -14.37
N GLN A 119 4.93 7.83 -14.47
CA GLN A 119 4.02 7.52 -13.36
C GLN A 119 4.68 6.62 -12.30
N GLY A 120 4.26 6.75 -11.05
CA GLY A 120 4.78 5.96 -9.95
C GLY A 120 4.68 4.44 -10.17
N ALA A 121 3.64 4.00 -10.86
CA ALA A 121 3.46 2.60 -11.25
C ALA A 121 4.53 2.09 -12.25
N THR A 122 5.24 2.97 -12.94
CA THR A 122 6.29 2.61 -13.90
C THR A 122 7.69 2.87 -13.34
N MET A 123 7.85 3.93 -12.53
CA MET A 123 9.13 4.30 -11.96
C MET A 123 9.42 3.62 -10.63
N ALA A 124 8.54 3.79 -9.65
CA ALA A 124 8.77 3.38 -8.26
C ALA A 124 8.30 1.94 -7.96
N LEU A 125 7.16 1.53 -8.50
CA LEU A 125 6.58 0.22 -8.27
C LEU A 125 7.51 -0.95 -8.61
N PRO A 126 8.24 -0.96 -9.75
CA PRO A 126 9.15 -2.06 -10.08
C PRO A 126 10.34 -2.17 -9.12
N ILE A 127 10.83 -1.04 -8.64
CA ILE A 127 11.93 -1.02 -7.65
C ILE A 127 11.43 -1.63 -6.34
N TRP A 128 10.22 -1.25 -5.90
CA TRP A 128 9.57 -1.83 -4.74
C TRP A 128 9.35 -3.33 -4.91
N GLY A 129 8.85 -3.76 -6.06
CA GLY A 129 8.64 -5.18 -6.36
C GLY A 129 9.94 -5.99 -6.32
N GLN A 130 11.03 -5.46 -6.87
CA GLN A 130 12.34 -6.10 -6.83
C GLN A 130 12.88 -6.18 -5.39
N PHE A 131 12.70 -5.12 -4.60
CA PHE A 131 13.06 -5.12 -3.18
C PHE A 131 12.30 -6.21 -2.43
N MET A 132 10.97 -6.26 -2.54
CA MET A 132 10.15 -7.25 -1.84
C MET A 132 10.45 -8.69 -2.29
N LYS A 133 10.70 -8.90 -3.59
CA LYS A 133 11.13 -10.22 -4.08
C LYS A 133 12.40 -10.69 -3.37
N ASN A 134 13.39 -9.83 -3.23
CA ASN A 134 14.62 -10.15 -2.52
C ASN A 134 14.38 -10.34 -1.01
N ALA A 135 13.52 -9.52 -0.41
CA ALA A 135 13.16 -9.64 1.00
C ALA A 135 12.48 -10.98 1.32
N TYR A 136 11.57 -11.45 0.46
CA TYR A 136 10.96 -12.78 0.61
C TYR A 136 11.94 -13.95 0.38
N LEU A 137 13.00 -13.73 -0.40
CA LEU A 137 14.05 -14.73 -0.59
C LEU A 137 15.05 -14.78 0.57
N SER A 138 14.92 -13.89 1.55
CA SER A 138 15.79 -13.76 2.72
C SER A 138 15.02 -14.15 4.00
N PRO A 139 14.94 -15.44 4.37
CA PRO A 139 14.11 -15.90 5.49
C PRO A 139 14.47 -15.27 6.83
N GLU A 140 15.71 -14.83 6.99
CA GLU A 140 16.21 -14.15 8.19
C GLU A 140 15.54 -12.81 8.45
N LEU A 141 14.92 -12.19 7.44
CA LEU A 141 14.16 -10.95 7.58
C LEU A 141 12.75 -11.19 8.12
N GLY A 142 12.23 -12.42 8.05
CA GLY A 142 10.92 -12.78 8.56
C GLY A 142 9.76 -11.97 7.98
N VAL A 143 9.87 -11.53 6.71
CA VAL A 143 8.81 -10.76 6.05
C VAL A 143 7.57 -11.62 5.87
N SER A 144 6.43 -11.14 6.39
CA SER A 144 5.16 -11.88 6.35
C SER A 144 4.58 -11.94 4.94
N SER A 145 4.07 -13.11 4.58
CA SER A 145 3.21 -13.34 3.42
C SER A 145 1.75 -13.58 3.79
N GLU A 146 1.42 -13.50 5.07
CA GLU A 146 0.06 -13.67 5.59
C GLU A 146 -0.81 -12.47 5.24
N ASP A 147 -2.13 -12.60 5.46
CA ASP A 147 -3.05 -11.47 5.33
C ASP A 147 -3.00 -10.57 6.58
N PHE A 148 -3.52 -9.37 6.43
CA PHE A 148 -3.72 -8.44 7.53
C PHE A 148 -4.80 -8.96 8.47
N ILE A 149 -4.61 -8.78 9.77
CA ILE A 149 -5.54 -9.26 10.78
C ILE A 149 -6.82 -8.43 10.72
N GLU A 150 -7.92 -9.12 10.48
CA GLU A 150 -9.25 -8.52 10.50
C GLU A 150 -9.72 -8.36 11.96
N PRO A 151 -10.24 -7.19 12.36
CA PRO A 151 -10.85 -6.99 13.66
C PRO A 151 -12.07 -7.92 13.86
N GLU A 152 -12.27 -8.37 15.09
CA GLU A 152 -13.41 -9.26 15.42
C GLU A 152 -14.78 -8.62 15.13
N ASN A 153 -14.87 -7.29 15.22
CA ASN A 153 -16.09 -6.54 15.04
C ASN A 153 -15.87 -5.42 14.00
N LEU A 154 -16.36 -5.62 12.78
CA LEU A 154 -16.49 -4.60 11.78
C LEU A 154 -17.92 -4.07 11.75
N SER A 155 -18.09 -2.75 11.83
CA SER A 155 -19.40 -2.11 11.74
C SER A 155 -19.88 -1.94 10.28
N ILE A 156 -18.98 -2.10 9.31
CA ILE A 156 -19.29 -1.97 7.89
C ILE A 156 -18.96 -3.26 7.13
N ASN A 157 -19.71 -3.52 6.06
CA ASN A 157 -19.40 -4.59 5.12
C ASN A 157 -18.37 -4.09 4.09
N LEU A 158 -17.26 -4.81 3.90
CA LEU A 158 -16.22 -4.46 2.93
C LEU A 158 -16.56 -4.86 1.49
N ASP A 159 -17.58 -5.68 1.32
CA ASP A 159 -18.17 -5.98 0.01
C ASP A 159 -19.08 -4.80 -0.40
N CYS A 160 -18.70 -4.07 -1.45
CA CYS A 160 -19.42 -2.87 -1.87
C CYS A 160 -20.89 -3.14 -2.25
N GLU A 161 -21.23 -4.32 -2.77
CA GLU A 161 -22.59 -4.67 -3.12
C GLU A 161 -23.43 -4.88 -1.86
N LYS A 162 -22.93 -5.62 -0.91
CA LYS A 162 -23.60 -5.85 0.39
C LYS A 162 -23.66 -4.59 1.25
N TYR A 163 -22.63 -3.72 1.16
CA TYR A 163 -22.64 -2.44 1.85
C TYR A 163 -23.76 -1.51 1.31
N ALA A 164 -23.96 -1.50 -0.01
CA ALA A 164 -25.06 -0.74 -0.61
C ALA A 164 -26.43 -1.27 -0.16
N GLU A 165 -26.62 -2.59 -0.12
CA GLU A 165 -27.86 -3.21 0.39
C GLU A 165 -28.13 -2.86 1.86
N GLN A 166 -27.07 -2.85 2.70
CA GLN A 166 -27.18 -2.47 4.11
C GLN A 166 -27.65 -1.03 4.28
N ILE A 167 -27.05 -0.07 3.56
CA ILE A 167 -27.46 1.35 3.62
C ILE A 167 -28.88 1.55 3.15
N PHE A 168 -29.33 0.84 2.12
CA PHE A 168 -30.69 0.97 1.63
C PHE A 168 -31.71 0.43 2.64
N SER A 169 -31.40 -0.70 3.30
CA SER A 169 -32.27 -1.28 4.34
C SER A 169 -32.38 -0.37 5.58
N GLU A 170 -31.28 0.20 6.04
CA GLU A 170 -31.26 1.12 7.19
C GLU A 170 -32.09 2.40 6.92
N ASN A 171 -32.04 2.94 5.69
CA ASN A 171 -32.83 4.11 5.32
C ASN A 171 -34.34 3.81 5.20
N GLU A 172 -34.73 2.59 4.79
CA GLU A 172 -36.15 2.20 4.75
C GLU A 172 -36.74 2.09 6.17
N ASP A 173 -35.96 1.60 7.15
CA ASP A 173 -36.39 1.50 8.54
C ASP A 173 -36.52 2.87 9.21
N GLU A 174 -35.65 3.86 8.93
CA GLU A 174 -35.72 5.21 9.45
C GLU A 174 -36.96 5.97 8.89
N ASP A 175 -37.33 5.76 7.63
CA ASP A 175 -38.52 6.38 7.02
C ASP A 175 -39.81 5.80 7.59
N LEU A 176 -39.84 4.54 7.99
CA LEU A 176 -41.00 3.91 8.65
C LEU A 176 -41.21 4.41 10.08
N ASP A 177 -40.15 4.61 10.84
CA ASP A 177 -40.22 5.14 12.22
C ASP A 177 -40.59 6.64 12.26
N SER A 178 -40.39 7.37 11.17
CA SER A 178 -40.76 8.79 11.06
C SER A 178 -42.26 9.05 10.76
N LEU A 179 -43.03 8.00 10.44
CA LEU A 179 -44.45 8.03 10.06
C LEU A 179 -45.39 7.49 11.14
N GLY A 180 -44.89 7.15 12.34
CA GLY A 180 -45.64 6.59 13.48
C GLY A 180 -46.13 7.62 14.53
#